data_239f4bfaba6e8b2dda9b24a38187c6a3
#
_entry.id   239f4bfaba6e8b2dda9b24a38187c6a3
#
_cell.length_a   1.000
_cell.length_b   1.000
_cell.length_c   1.000
_cell.angle_alpha   90.00
_cell.angle_beta   90.00
_cell.angle_gamma   90.00
#
_symmetry.space_group_name_H-M   'P 1'
#
loop_
_entity.id
_entity.type
_entity.pdbx_description
1 polymer ?
#
loop_
_entity_poly.entity_id
_entity_poly.type
_entity_poly.pdbx_seq_one_letter_code
_entity_poly.pdbx_strand_id
1 'polypeptide(L)'
;MSALNIKRGSSSHSAYDLRDPNAEVIESHTLAVVVDNESGVLARVIGLFSGRGYNIESLTVGEVDHARHLSRITIVTSGTPQVIDQIEAQLSRMVPVHAVHDLTMDGPSVQRELALVKVSGKGEARIEALRLAEIFRANVVDSTLESFVFEMT
;
A
#
# COMPACT_ATOMS: atom_id res chain seq x y z
N MET A 1 17.39 -43.06 -35.81
CA MET A 1 17.71 -41.71 -35.30
C MET A 1 16.69 -40.77 -35.88
N SER A 2 15.66 -40.46 -35.10
CA SER A 2 14.52 -39.61 -35.54
C SER A 2 14.61 -38.26 -34.82
N ALA A 3 14.78 -37.19 -35.59
CA ALA A 3 14.87 -35.83 -35.08
C ALA A 3 13.50 -35.30 -34.70
N LEU A 4 13.33 -34.95 -33.45
CA LEU A 4 12.14 -34.27 -32.94
C LEU A 4 12.10 -32.83 -33.47
N ASN A 5 11.13 -32.55 -34.34
CA ASN A 5 10.85 -31.22 -34.88
C ASN A 5 9.93 -30.47 -33.90
N ILE A 6 10.53 -29.61 -33.07
CA ILE A 6 9.76 -28.73 -32.17
C ILE A 6 9.28 -27.55 -33.00
N LYS A 7 8.00 -27.57 -33.37
CA LYS A 7 7.30 -26.39 -33.92
C LYS A 7 7.22 -25.29 -32.84
N ARG A 8 7.96 -24.20 -33.02
CA ARG A 8 7.76 -22.96 -32.33
C ARG A 8 6.34 -22.44 -32.65
N GLY A 9 5.47 -22.44 -31.66
CA GLY A 9 4.17 -21.79 -31.76
C GLY A 9 4.34 -20.28 -31.96
N SER A 10 3.93 -19.78 -33.11
CA SER A 10 3.78 -18.36 -33.36
C SER A 10 2.67 -17.85 -32.43
N SER A 11 3.00 -16.93 -31.54
CA SER A 11 2.03 -16.15 -30.81
C SER A 11 1.20 -15.33 -31.82
N SER A 12 0.02 -15.86 -32.17
CA SER A 12 -0.96 -15.07 -32.91
C SER A 12 -1.43 -13.93 -32.03
N HIS A 13 -0.94 -12.72 -32.27
CA HIS A 13 -1.58 -11.51 -31.78
C HIS A 13 -3.00 -11.52 -32.36
N SER A 14 -3.98 -11.72 -31.47
CA SER A 14 -5.38 -11.60 -31.83
C SER A 14 -5.65 -10.16 -32.30
N ALA A 15 -6.22 -10.01 -33.49
CA ALA A 15 -6.64 -8.71 -34.03
C ALA A 15 -7.74 -8.02 -33.18
N TYR A 16 -8.15 -8.68 -32.08
CA TYR A 16 -9.16 -8.16 -31.11
C TYR A 16 -8.54 -7.60 -29.83
N ASP A 17 -7.20 -7.54 -29.72
CA ASP A 17 -6.55 -6.79 -28.64
C ASP A 17 -6.51 -5.30 -29.02
N LEU A 18 -7.69 -4.76 -29.31
CA LEU A 18 -7.95 -3.32 -29.37
C LEU A 18 -7.91 -2.83 -27.92
N ARG A 19 -6.72 -2.53 -27.42
CA ARG A 19 -6.60 -1.60 -26.30
C ARG A 19 -7.27 -0.33 -26.80
N ASP A 20 -8.39 -0.01 -26.16
CA ASP A 20 -9.07 1.25 -26.38
C ASP A 20 -8.03 2.36 -26.18
N PRO A 21 -7.66 3.13 -27.22
CA PRO A 21 -6.69 4.21 -27.08
C PRO A 21 -7.16 5.30 -26.11
N ASN A 22 -8.44 5.25 -25.69
CA ASN A 22 -9.04 6.08 -24.66
C ASN A 22 -9.25 5.36 -23.32
N ALA A 23 -8.71 4.15 -23.13
CA ALA A 23 -8.73 3.53 -21.80
C ALA A 23 -7.94 4.44 -20.86
N GLU A 24 -8.63 5.10 -19.95
CA GLU A 24 -8.02 5.91 -18.90
C GLU A 24 -7.08 5.00 -18.08
N VAL A 25 -5.79 5.32 -18.09
CA VAL A 25 -4.80 4.57 -17.30
C VAL A 25 -5.07 4.88 -15.84
N ILE A 26 -5.44 3.85 -15.10
CA ILE A 26 -5.59 3.94 -13.63
C ILE A 26 -4.25 3.58 -13.02
N GLU A 27 -3.70 4.49 -12.25
CA GLU A 27 -2.44 4.32 -11.55
C GLU A 27 -2.66 4.39 -10.04
N SER A 28 -1.84 3.67 -9.28
CA SER A 28 -1.86 3.71 -7.82
C SER A 28 -0.83 4.72 -7.34
N HIS A 29 -1.26 5.65 -6.48
CA HIS A 29 -0.45 6.72 -5.94
C HIS A 29 -0.41 6.67 -4.42
N THR A 30 0.74 7.02 -3.86
CA THR A 30 0.96 7.14 -2.42
C THR A 30 1.10 8.61 -2.06
N LEU A 31 0.08 9.15 -1.42
CA LEU A 31 0.03 10.54 -1.00
C LEU A 31 0.44 10.67 0.48
N ALA A 32 1.40 11.54 0.77
CA ALA A 32 1.77 11.91 2.13
C ALA A 32 1.17 13.28 2.46
N VAL A 33 0.26 13.32 3.42
CA VAL A 33 -0.45 14.53 3.83
C VAL A 33 0.01 14.93 5.23
N VAL A 34 0.66 16.07 5.35
CA VAL A 34 1.08 16.64 6.66
C VAL A 34 -0.06 17.49 7.19
N VAL A 35 -0.51 17.18 8.39
CA VAL A 35 -1.70 17.79 9.01
C VAL A 35 -1.44 18.15 10.47
N ASP A 36 -2.27 19.06 11.02
CA ASP A 36 -2.34 19.27 12.45
C ASP A 36 -2.74 17.98 13.16
N ASN A 37 -2.09 17.66 14.27
CA ASN A 37 -2.44 16.52 15.12
C ASN A 37 -3.59 16.89 16.06
N GLU A 38 -4.79 17.12 15.49
CA GLU A 38 -5.98 17.52 16.20
C GLU A 38 -7.14 16.55 15.99
N SER A 39 -8.05 16.53 16.93
CA SER A 39 -9.26 15.70 16.85
C SER A 39 -10.11 16.09 15.64
N GLY A 40 -10.52 15.07 14.84
CA GLY A 40 -11.42 15.25 13.70
C GLY A 40 -10.71 15.55 12.37
N VAL A 41 -9.41 15.81 12.34
CA VAL A 41 -8.67 16.04 11.10
C VAL A 41 -8.71 14.82 10.18
N LEU A 42 -8.43 13.63 10.73
CA LEU A 42 -8.53 12.38 9.97
C LEU A 42 -9.95 12.17 9.41
N ALA A 43 -10.98 12.44 10.19
CA ALA A 43 -12.37 12.29 9.76
C ALA A 43 -12.71 13.23 8.59
N ARG A 44 -12.15 14.45 8.58
CA ARG A 44 -12.32 15.40 7.48
C ARG A 44 -11.64 14.90 6.21
N VAL A 45 -10.42 14.37 6.31
CA VAL A 45 -9.70 13.79 5.17
C VAL A 45 -10.47 12.61 4.60
N ILE A 46 -10.90 11.65 5.44
CA ILE A 46 -11.71 10.51 5.00
C ILE A 46 -13.03 10.97 4.40
N GLY A 47 -13.67 11.99 4.99
CA GLY A 47 -14.92 12.56 4.50
C GLY A 47 -14.79 13.16 3.09
N LEU A 48 -13.65 13.75 2.74
CA LEU A 48 -13.37 14.24 1.40
C LEU A 48 -13.35 13.08 0.38
N PHE A 49 -12.67 11.98 0.69
CA PHE A 49 -12.63 10.80 -0.17
C PHE A 49 -14.02 10.17 -0.33
N SER A 50 -14.70 9.93 0.78
CA SER A 50 -16.03 9.31 0.79
C SER A 50 -17.07 10.15 0.06
N GLY A 51 -17.07 11.47 0.28
CA GLY A 51 -18.04 12.38 -0.32
C GLY A 51 -17.91 12.53 -1.83
N ARG A 52 -16.76 12.17 -2.40
CA ARG A 52 -16.47 12.27 -3.84
C ARG A 52 -16.31 10.92 -4.52
N GLY A 53 -16.44 9.83 -3.77
CA GLY A 53 -16.32 8.48 -4.29
C GLY A 53 -14.89 8.07 -4.64
N TYR A 54 -13.88 8.75 -4.08
CA TYR A 54 -12.49 8.30 -4.22
C TYR A 54 -12.23 7.08 -3.35
N ASN A 55 -11.47 6.12 -3.88
CA ASN A 55 -11.11 4.92 -3.14
C ASN A 55 -9.88 5.16 -2.25
N ILE A 56 -9.87 4.58 -1.05
CA ILE A 56 -8.70 4.48 -0.19
C ILE A 56 -8.33 3.01 -0.11
N GLU A 57 -7.20 2.62 -0.69
CA GLU A 57 -6.69 1.25 -0.62
C GLU A 57 -6.02 0.97 0.72
N SER A 58 -5.26 1.94 1.20
CA SER A 58 -4.55 1.87 2.47
C SER A 58 -4.44 3.26 3.08
N LEU A 59 -4.48 3.33 4.41
CA LEU A 59 -4.34 4.57 5.15
C LEU A 59 -3.58 4.30 6.44
N THR A 60 -2.54 5.09 6.69
CA THR A 60 -1.81 5.09 7.95
C THR A 60 -1.66 6.49 8.48
N VAL A 61 -1.67 6.63 9.81
CA VAL A 61 -1.49 7.92 10.48
C VAL A 61 -0.40 7.76 11.52
N GLY A 62 0.53 8.70 11.54
CA GLY A 62 1.57 8.75 12.56
C GLY A 62 1.98 10.17 12.87
N GLU A 63 2.25 10.46 14.15
CA GLU A 63 2.84 11.72 14.55
C GLU A 63 4.27 11.81 14.04
N VAL A 64 4.61 12.89 13.36
CA VAL A 64 5.94 13.11 12.76
C VAL A 64 6.73 14.22 13.42
N ASP A 65 6.04 15.16 14.08
CA ASP A 65 6.67 16.24 14.85
C ASP A 65 5.85 16.51 16.12
N HIS A 66 6.33 16.00 17.23
CA HIS A 66 5.69 16.17 18.54
C HIS A 66 5.71 17.62 19.02
N ALA A 67 6.75 18.36 18.73
CA ALA A 67 6.90 19.76 19.19
C ALA A 67 5.94 20.70 18.46
N ARG A 68 5.64 20.40 17.20
CA ARG A 68 4.73 21.17 16.35
C ARG A 68 3.32 20.61 16.31
N HIS A 69 3.06 19.49 16.98
CA HIS A 69 1.80 18.75 16.91
C HIS A 69 1.38 18.43 15.47
N LEU A 70 2.33 17.88 14.67
CA LEU A 70 2.07 17.51 13.31
C LEU A 70 2.02 16.00 13.15
N SER A 71 1.04 15.54 12.38
CA SER A 71 0.88 14.16 11.96
C SER A 71 1.02 14.04 10.45
N ARG A 72 1.44 12.87 9.99
CA ARG A 72 1.42 12.49 8.58
C ARG A 72 0.37 11.42 8.37
N ILE A 73 -0.53 11.69 7.44
CA ILE A 73 -1.46 10.69 6.90
C ILE A 73 -0.86 10.22 5.60
N THR A 74 -0.57 8.92 5.50
CA THR A 74 -0.14 8.30 4.24
C THR A 74 -1.33 7.54 3.65
N ILE A 75 -1.72 7.89 2.43
CA ILE A 75 -2.90 7.37 1.75
C ILE A 75 -2.45 6.71 0.45
N VAL A 76 -2.82 5.46 0.23
CA VAL A 76 -2.71 4.81 -1.08
C VAL A 76 -4.08 4.85 -1.74
N THR A 77 -4.13 5.40 -2.94
CA THR A 77 -5.35 5.57 -3.73
C THR A 77 -5.06 5.32 -5.21
N SER A 78 -6.05 4.86 -5.96
CA SER A 78 -5.94 4.64 -7.40
C SER A 78 -6.91 5.54 -8.14
N GLY A 79 -6.46 6.06 -9.28
CA GLY A 79 -7.25 6.90 -10.14
C GLY A 79 -6.55 7.24 -11.45
N THR A 80 -7.25 7.97 -12.29
CA THR A 80 -6.63 8.62 -13.46
C THR A 80 -5.77 9.79 -12.98
N PRO A 81 -4.78 10.24 -13.76
CA PRO A 81 -3.97 11.40 -13.41
C PRO A 81 -4.80 12.62 -13.00
N GLN A 82 -5.90 12.89 -13.72
CA GLN A 82 -6.80 14.00 -13.39
C GLN A 82 -7.50 13.84 -12.04
N VAL A 83 -7.84 12.60 -11.66
CA VAL A 83 -8.44 12.30 -10.34
C VAL A 83 -7.42 12.51 -9.24
N ILE A 84 -6.18 12.08 -9.44
CA ILE A 84 -5.09 12.30 -8.47
C ILE A 84 -4.84 13.80 -8.27
N ASP A 85 -4.68 14.56 -9.36
CA ASP A 85 -4.51 16.02 -9.30
C ASP A 85 -5.67 16.71 -8.52
N GLN A 86 -6.90 16.24 -8.73
CA GLN A 86 -8.06 16.74 -8.01
C GLN A 86 -7.99 16.42 -6.50
N ILE A 87 -7.58 15.21 -6.15
CA ILE A 87 -7.43 14.81 -4.74
C ILE A 87 -6.39 15.71 -4.06
N GLU A 88 -5.22 15.89 -4.67
CA GLU A 88 -4.16 16.74 -4.13
C GLU A 88 -4.61 18.20 -3.96
N ALA A 89 -5.24 18.76 -5.00
CA ALA A 89 -5.74 20.14 -4.96
C ALA A 89 -6.78 20.34 -3.86
N GLN A 90 -7.60 19.34 -3.57
CA GLN A 90 -8.64 19.43 -2.55
C GLN A 90 -8.08 19.23 -1.14
N LEU A 91 -7.15 18.29 -0.96
CA LEU A 91 -6.43 18.10 0.29
C LEU A 91 -5.67 19.37 0.68
N SER A 92 -4.96 19.99 -0.27
CA SER A 92 -4.18 21.21 -0.05
C SER A 92 -5.03 22.44 0.34
N ARG A 93 -6.33 22.43 0.05
CA ARG A 93 -7.26 23.50 0.45
C ARG A 93 -7.86 23.33 1.84
N MET A 94 -7.64 22.17 2.48
CA MET A 94 -8.15 21.93 3.82
C MET A 94 -7.33 22.70 4.85
N VAL A 95 -7.99 23.43 5.74
CA VAL A 95 -7.34 24.27 6.77
C VAL A 95 -6.28 23.52 7.61
N PRO A 96 -6.54 22.28 8.09
CA PRO A 96 -5.55 21.57 8.91
C PRO A 96 -4.43 20.90 8.11
N VAL A 97 -4.37 21.09 6.77
CA VAL A 97 -3.36 20.48 5.89
C VAL A 97 -2.24 21.48 5.62
N HIS A 98 -1.01 21.13 5.98
CA HIS A 98 0.17 21.95 5.76
C HIS A 98 0.87 21.65 4.44
N ALA A 99 0.90 20.37 4.04
CA ALA A 99 1.53 19.93 2.80
C ALA A 99 0.90 18.64 2.29
N VAL A 100 0.90 18.48 0.98
CA VAL A 100 0.53 17.24 0.29
C VAL A 100 1.68 16.91 -0.68
N HIS A 101 2.17 15.68 -0.64
CA HIS A 101 3.23 15.18 -1.51
C HIS A 101 2.78 13.87 -2.15
N ASP A 102 2.89 13.76 -3.46
CA ASP A 102 2.77 12.49 -4.17
C ASP A 102 4.12 11.78 -4.18
N LEU A 103 4.31 10.84 -3.26
CA LEU A 103 5.55 10.09 -3.13
C LEU A 103 5.83 9.17 -4.33
N THR A 104 4.84 8.90 -5.17
CA THR A 104 5.00 8.12 -6.40
C THR A 104 5.69 8.95 -7.48
N MET A 105 5.38 10.25 -7.54
CA MET A 105 5.92 11.17 -8.55
C MET A 105 7.19 11.88 -8.08
N ASP A 106 7.39 12.06 -6.78
CA ASP A 106 8.51 12.83 -6.18
C ASP A 106 9.88 12.13 -6.30
N GLY A 107 9.95 10.94 -6.92
CA GLY A 107 11.17 10.18 -7.15
C GLY A 107 11.33 8.93 -6.31
N PRO A 108 12.55 8.37 -6.16
CA PRO A 108 12.75 7.10 -5.47
C PRO A 108 12.33 7.18 -4.00
N SER A 109 11.35 6.38 -3.61
CA SER A 109 10.88 6.26 -2.23
C SER A 109 11.11 4.85 -1.68
N VAL A 110 11.26 4.73 -0.37
CA VAL A 110 11.30 3.43 0.31
C VAL A 110 9.99 3.24 1.06
N GLN A 111 9.27 2.20 0.68
CA GLN A 111 8.01 1.82 1.32
C GLN A 111 8.18 0.46 1.99
N ARG A 112 7.66 0.33 3.20
CA ARG A 112 7.62 -0.93 3.93
C ARG A 112 6.31 -1.08 4.66
N GLU A 113 5.79 -2.30 4.63
CA GLU A 113 4.63 -2.70 5.43
C GLU A 113 5.10 -3.53 6.62
N LEU A 114 4.41 -3.42 7.74
CA LEU A 114 4.63 -4.25 8.91
C LEU A 114 3.42 -5.16 9.10
N ALA A 115 3.66 -6.46 9.19
CA ALA A 115 2.63 -7.44 9.49
C ALA A 115 2.93 -8.17 10.80
N LEU A 116 1.92 -8.34 11.63
CA LEU A 116 1.94 -9.24 12.78
C LEU A 116 1.15 -10.51 12.44
N VAL A 117 1.85 -11.64 12.39
CA VAL A 117 1.28 -12.93 12.02
C VAL A 117 1.27 -13.86 13.23
N LYS A 118 0.07 -14.22 13.71
CA LYS A 118 -0.06 -15.21 14.78
C LYS A 118 -0.21 -16.60 14.19
N VAL A 119 0.73 -17.49 14.56
CA VAL A 119 0.74 -18.89 14.17
C VAL A 119 0.51 -19.74 15.40
N SER A 120 -0.53 -20.58 15.36
CA SER A 120 -0.84 -21.53 16.45
C SER A 120 -0.46 -22.94 16.03
N GLY A 121 0.20 -23.67 16.90
CA GLY A 121 0.65 -25.04 16.67
C GLY A 121 1.36 -25.64 17.86
N LYS A 122 1.36 -26.97 17.94
CA LYS A 122 2.06 -27.77 18.97
C LYS A 122 3.03 -28.73 18.30
N GLY A 123 4.05 -29.18 19.06
CA GLY A 123 4.99 -30.22 18.60
C GLY A 123 5.73 -29.80 17.32
N GLU A 124 5.69 -30.66 16.30
CA GLU A 124 6.40 -30.45 15.03
C GLU A 124 5.95 -29.19 14.28
N ALA A 125 4.64 -28.89 14.30
CA ALA A 125 4.11 -27.67 13.65
C ALA A 125 4.70 -26.40 14.27
N ARG A 126 4.98 -26.40 15.57
CA ARG A 126 5.64 -25.30 16.27
C ARG A 126 7.10 -25.11 15.81
N ILE A 127 7.82 -26.22 15.63
CA ILE A 127 9.20 -26.20 15.13
C ILE A 127 9.24 -25.71 13.69
N GLU A 128 8.31 -26.17 12.86
CA GLU A 128 8.23 -25.77 11.47
C GLU A 128 7.90 -24.28 11.34
N ALA A 129 7.03 -23.74 12.18
CA ALA A 129 6.73 -22.31 12.20
C ALA A 129 7.98 -21.45 12.45
N LEU A 130 8.88 -21.88 13.35
CA LEU A 130 10.15 -21.19 13.59
C LEU A 130 11.10 -21.27 12.40
N ARG A 131 11.20 -22.43 11.73
CA ARG A 131 12.01 -22.59 10.52
C ARG A 131 11.54 -21.67 9.38
N LEU A 132 10.22 -21.60 9.19
CA LEU A 132 9.64 -20.69 8.20
C LEU A 132 9.90 -19.23 8.56
N ALA A 133 9.77 -18.86 9.84
CA ALA A 133 10.07 -17.52 10.31
C ALA A 133 11.53 -17.10 10.00
N GLU A 134 12.50 -18.01 10.17
CA GLU A 134 13.89 -17.75 9.81
C GLU A 134 14.07 -17.49 8.30
N ILE A 135 13.40 -18.29 7.44
CA ILE A 135 13.45 -18.12 5.98
C ILE A 135 12.93 -16.73 5.58
N PHE A 136 11.83 -16.29 6.18
CA PHE A 136 11.21 -14.99 5.92
C PHE A 136 11.84 -13.83 6.71
N ARG A 137 12.86 -14.11 7.53
CA ARG A 137 13.51 -13.14 8.43
C ARG A 137 12.51 -12.46 9.37
N ALA A 138 11.51 -13.21 9.81
CA ALA A 138 10.51 -12.72 10.73
C ALA A 138 11.05 -12.74 12.18
N ASN A 139 10.71 -11.70 12.94
CA ASN A 139 11.08 -11.60 14.35
C ASN A 139 9.96 -12.16 15.24
N VAL A 140 10.32 -12.93 16.28
CA VAL A 140 9.34 -13.36 17.29
C VAL A 140 9.12 -12.20 18.26
N VAL A 141 7.92 -11.67 18.33
CA VAL A 141 7.54 -10.58 19.25
C VAL A 141 6.76 -11.07 20.45
N ASP A 142 6.08 -12.22 20.32
CA ASP A 142 5.39 -12.90 21.44
C ASP A 142 5.37 -14.40 21.22
N SER A 143 5.40 -15.16 22.33
CA SER A 143 5.32 -16.61 22.28
C SER A 143 4.58 -17.19 23.49
N THR A 144 3.76 -18.19 23.22
CA THR A 144 3.12 -19.04 24.23
C THR A 144 3.50 -20.50 23.99
N LEU A 145 3.01 -21.41 24.83
CA LEU A 145 3.23 -22.86 24.60
C LEU A 145 2.57 -23.38 23.32
N GLU A 146 1.57 -22.65 22.79
CA GLU A 146 0.75 -23.07 21.67
C GLU A 146 0.76 -22.10 20.47
N SER A 147 1.44 -20.96 20.60
CA SER A 147 1.48 -19.97 19.51
C SER A 147 2.74 -19.11 19.52
N PHE A 148 3.02 -18.52 18.37
CA PHE A 148 3.97 -17.42 18.19
C PHE A 148 3.25 -16.25 17.54
N VAL A 149 3.71 -15.04 17.82
CA VAL A 149 3.42 -13.85 17.01
C VAL A 149 4.73 -13.41 16.37
N PHE A 150 4.74 -13.39 15.05
CA PHE A 150 5.87 -12.96 14.24
C PHE A 150 5.61 -11.56 13.71
N GLU A 151 6.65 -10.73 13.74
CA GLU A 151 6.72 -9.45 13.03
C GLU A 151 7.47 -9.65 11.73
N MET A 152 6.90 -9.18 10.64
CA MET A 152 7.47 -9.20 9.29
C MET A 152 7.39 -7.81 8.67
N THR A 153 8.46 -7.42 7.98
CA THR A 153 8.53 -6.13 7.25
C THR A 153 9.00 -6.32 5.82
#